data_09044ad196266047a04fc70ef0eea73f
#
_entry.id   09044ad196266047a04fc70ef0eea73f
#
_cell.length_a   1.000
_cell.length_b   1.000
_cell.length_c   1.000
_cell.angle_alpha   90.00
_cell.angle_beta   90.00
_cell.angle_gamma   90.00
#
_symmetry.space_group_name_H-M   'P 1'
#
loop_
_entity.id
_entity.type
_entity.pdbx_description
1 polymer ?
#
loop_
_entity_poly.entity_id
_entity_poly.type
_entity_poly.pdbx_seq_one_letter_code
_entity_poly.pdbx_strand_id
1 'polypeptide(L)'
;MTESEWDDCEDAISMLEFVFDQLEIRSDSTQHKFGYRLNSGSVAPDSQFETTMHRFHLAVCRKIWPLLPDDETQKGVAVAEKWLDGDVPSSALNDCDYYVEGAAFGIDYKSSPDELNRWISTIDAIPESELRAMLHPQFTERPDSYELLKSAAYFAHYAIMYPAMNPKGLPPDSYHQFLSADLLRVHMRYAA
;
A
#
# COMPACT_ATOMS: atom_id res chain seq x y z
N MET A 1 18.24 -14.51 -7.67
CA MET A 1 17.03 -15.37 -7.59
C MET A 1 16.82 -15.96 -8.96
N THR A 2 16.62 -17.27 -9.07
CA THR A 2 16.23 -17.98 -10.29
C THR A 2 14.71 -17.97 -10.43
N GLU A 3 14.17 -18.37 -11.59
CA GLU A 3 12.72 -18.48 -11.80
C GLU A 3 12.07 -19.43 -10.79
N SER A 4 12.70 -20.59 -10.52
CA SER A 4 12.20 -21.54 -9.52
C SER A 4 12.24 -20.97 -8.10
N GLU A 5 13.30 -20.23 -7.74
CA GLU A 5 13.38 -19.56 -6.43
C GLU A 5 12.33 -18.45 -6.33
N TRP A 6 11.99 -17.77 -7.43
CA TRP A 6 10.91 -16.78 -7.47
C TRP A 6 9.55 -17.42 -7.22
N ASP A 7 9.26 -18.54 -7.89
CA ASP A 7 7.97 -19.23 -7.77
C ASP A 7 7.76 -19.82 -6.38
N ASP A 8 8.84 -20.26 -5.71
CA ASP A 8 8.81 -20.87 -4.39
C ASP A 8 9.00 -19.85 -3.23
N CYS A 9 9.33 -18.57 -3.53
CA CYS A 9 9.62 -17.57 -2.52
C CYS A 9 8.36 -17.08 -1.81
N GLU A 10 8.27 -17.25 -0.52
CA GLU A 10 7.16 -16.74 0.32
C GLU A 10 7.44 -15.33 0.89
N ASP A 11 8.66 -14.83 0.70
CA ASP A 11 9.09 -13.52 1.20
C ASP A 11 8.98 -12.43 0.13
N ALA A 12 7.90 -11.66 0.18
CA ALA A 12 7.65 -10.55 -0.73
C ALA A 12 8.73 -9.46 -0.68
N ILE A 13 9.42 -9.31 0.44
CA ILE A 13 10.48 -8.31 0.60
C ILE A 13 11.69 -8.72 -0.23
N SER A 14 12.18 -9.96 -0.05
CA SER A 14 13.26 -10.51 -0.86
C SER A 14 12.96 -10.52 -2.35
N MET A 15 11.69 -10.76 -2.73
CA MET A 15 11.26 -10.69 -4.13
C MET A 15 11.33 -9.25 -4.67
N LEU A 16 10.88 -8.26 -3.89
CA LEU A 16 10.97 -6.84 -4.29
C LEU A 16 12.42 -6.37 -4.37
N GLU A 17 13.27 -6.72 -3.40
CA GLU A 17 14.71 -6.43 -3.44
C GLU A 17 15.33 -6.95 -4.74
N PHE A 18 15.04 -8.21 -5.09
CA PHE A 18 15.51 -8.79 -6.34
C PHE A 18 15.05 -7.99 -7.56
N VAL A 19 13.76 -7.59 -7.62
CA VAL A 19 13.23 -6.81 -8.75
C VAL A 19 13.92 -5.46 -8.85
N PHE A 20 14.09 -4.75 -7.74
CA PHE A 20 14.77 -3.45 -7.73
C PHE A 20 16.24 -3.55 -8.13
N ASP A 21 16.92 -4.61 -7.71
CA ASP A 21 18.32 -4.87 -8.10
C ASP A 21 18.44 -5.14 -9.62
N GLN A 22 17.51 -5.94 -10.19
CA GLN A 22 17.51 -6.24 -11.63
C GLN A 22 17.27 -5.00 -12.49
N LEU A 23 16.45 -4.09 -12.00
CA LEU A 23 16.13 -2.85 -12.72
C LEU A 23 17.14 -1.72 -12.46
N GLU A 24 18.23 -2.01 -11.73
CA GLU A 24 19.19 -0.99 -11.27
C GLU A 24 18.51 0.20 -10.55
N ILE A 25 17.34 -0.03 -9.98
CA ILE A 25 16.61 0.95 -9.20
C ILE A 25 17.26 1.02 -7.83
N ARG A 26 18.27 1.88 -7.72
CA ARG A 26 18.91 2.15 -6.42
C ARG A 26 18.00 3.06 -5.60
N SER A 27 17.71 2.60 -4.37
CA SER A 27 17.01 3.42 -3.40
C SER A 27 17.89 4.63 -3.06
N ASP A 28 17.54 5.78 -3.57
CA ASP A 28 18.07 7.05 -3.05
C ASP A 28 17.28 7.38 -1.79
N SER A 29 17.72 6.83 -0.66
CA SER A 29 17.04 6.88 0.65
C SER A 29 16.93 8.30 1.25
N THR A 30 17.32 9.34 0.51
CA THR A 30 17.45 10.70 1.05
C THR A 30 16.29 11.63 0.72
N GLN A 31 15.23 11.21 0.02
CA GLN A 31 14.14 12.09 -0.37
C GLN A 31 12.74 11.66 0.07
N HIS A 32 12.55 11.33 1.33
CA HIS A 32 11.22 11.42 1.93
C HIS A 32 10.87 12.90 2.21
N LYS A 33 10.50 13.63 1.18
CA LYS A 33 9.88 14.95 1.36
C LYS A 33 8.37 14.75 1.49
N PHE A 34 7.87 14.80 2.71
CA PHE A 34 6.46 15.03 2.99
C PHE A 34 5.99 16.26 2.18
N GLY A 35 4.90 16.11 1.41
CA GLY A 35 4.21 17.23 0.80
C GLY A 35 4.35 17.36 -0.73
N TYR A 36 4.33 16.28 -1.48
CA TYR A 36 4.16 16.37 -2.93
C TYR A 36 2.66 16.45 -3.28
N ARG A 37 2.20 17.64 -3.58
CA ARG A 37 1.04 17.80 -4.44
C ARG A 37 1.43 17.34 -5.83
N LEU A 38 0.68 16.42 -6.40
CA LEU A 38 0.74 16.16 -7.82
C LEU A 38 0.53 17.50 -8.52
N ASN A 39 1.59 18.06 -9.13
CA ASN A 39 1.45 19.26 -9.92
C ASN A 39 0.37 19.01 -10.97
N SER A 40 -0.46 20.00 -11.27
CA SER A 40 -1.62 19.96 -12.17
C SER A 40 -1.31 19.65 -13.65
N GLY A 41 -0.15 19.13 -13.96
CA GLY A 41 0.25 18.57 -15.24
C GLY A 41 0.13 17.04 -15.17
N SER A 42 -0.53 16.44 -16.14
CA SER A 42 -0.77 15.00 -16.30
C SER A 42 0.37 14.13 -15.74
N VAL A 43 0.14 13.52 -14.59
CA VAL A 43 0.98 12.43 -14.11
C VAL A 43 0.50 11.18 -14.86
N ALA A 44 1.17 10.87 -15.95
CA ALA A 44 1.14 9.50 -16.45
C ALA A 44 2.19 8.72 -15.65
N PRO A 45 1.95 7.46 -15.27
CA PRO A 45 3.01 6.62 -14.74
C PRO A 45 4.13 6.60 -15.76
N ASP A 46 5.33 7.01 -15.35
CA ASP A 46 6.46 7.20 -16.26
C ASP A 46 6.97 5.90 -16.86
N SER A 47 6.56 4.74 -16.29
CA SER A 47 6.95 3.44 -16.79
C SER A 47 5.89 2.35 -16.53
N GLN A 48 5.95 1.28 -17.32
CA GLN A 48 5.16 0.07 -17.09
C GLN A 48 5.42 -0.52 -15.70
N PHE A 49 6.65 -0.41 -15.21
CA PHE A 49 7.04 -0.85 -13.88
C PHE A 49 6.28 -0.09 -12.78
N GLU A 50 6.23 1.25 -12.84
CA GLU A 50 5.52 2.08 -11.86
C GLU A 50 4.03 1.77 -11.85
N THR A 51 3.42 1.59 -13.02
CA THR A 51 2.02 1.16 -13.14
C THR A 51 1.80 -0.20 -12.47
N THR A 52 2.71 -1.14 -12.70
CA THR A 52 2.64 -2.49 -12.13
C THR A 52 2.78 -2.45 -10.61
N MET A 53 3.74 -1.69 -10.09
CA MET A 53 3.93 -1.51 -8.66
C MET A 53 2.73 -0.81 -8.00
N HIS A 54 2.16 0.20 -8.67
CA HIS A 54 0.95 0.85 -8.16
C HIS A 54 -0.22 -0.14 -8.06
N ARG A 55 -0.46 -0.95 -9.10
CA ARG A 55 -1.47 -2.00 -9.09
C ARG A 55 -1.22 -3.03 -7.98
N PHE A 56 0.03 -3.43 -7.77
CA PHE A 56 0.41 -4.33 -6.68
C PHE A 56 0.03 -3.74 -5.31
N HIS A 57 0.39 -2.49 -5.02
CA HIS A 57 0.08 -1.86 -3.75
C HIS A 57 -1.44 -1.70 -3.53
N LEU A 58 -2.22 -1.37 -4.58
CA LEU A 58 -3.68 -1.32 -4.49
C LEU A 58 -4.29 -2.72 -4.26
N ALA A 59 -3.72 -3.76 -4.87
CA ALA A 59 -4.14 -5.14 -4.59
C ALA A 59 -3.86 -5.54 -3.13
N VAL A 60 -2.75 -5.09 -2.54
CA VAL A 60 -2.51 -5.25 -1.10
C VAL A 60 -3.58 -4.52 -0.28
N CYS A 61 -3.99 -3.30 -0.65
CA CYS A 61 -5.12 -2.61 0.01
C CYS A 61 -6.40 -3.45 -0.05
N ARG A 62 -6.68 -4.12 -1.16
CA ARG A 62 -7.84 -5.02 -1.27
C ARG A 62 -7.71 -6.25 -0.37
N LYS A 63 -6.52 -6.82 -0.23
CA LYS A 63 -6.24 -7.92 0.69
C LYS A 63 -6.49 -7.53 2.15
N ILE A 64 -6.06 -6.34 2.55
CA ILE A 64 -6.21 -5.84 3.92
C ILE A 64 -7.48 -5.00 4.12
N TRP A 65 -8.47 -5.12 3.23
CA TRP A 65 -9.70 -4.32 3.25
C TRP A 65 -10.41 -4.24 4.60
N PRO A 66 -10.51 -5.34 5.38
CA PRO A 66 -11.09 -5.30 6.72
C PRO A 66 -10.35 -4.42 7.74
N LEU A 67 -9.08 -4.08 7.46
CA LEU A 67 -8.27 -3.19 8.29
C LEU A 67 -8.43 -1.71 7.90
N LEU A 68 -9.23 -1.40 6.88
CA LEU A 68 -9.50 -0.05 6.36
C LEU A 68 -10.97 0.32 6.63
N PRO A 69 -11.35 0.59 7.87
CA PRO A 69 -12.76 0.75 8.23
C PRO A 69 -13.37 2.09 7.84
N ASP A 70 -12.55 3.06 7.40
CA ASP A 70 -13.05 4.36 6.99
C ASP A 70 -13.40 4.40 5.48
N ASP A 71 -14.54 5.04 5.18
CA ASP A 71 -15.07 5.14 3.83
C ASP A 71 -14.19 5.97 2.88
N GLU A 72 -13.45 6.94 3.40
CA GLU A 72 -12.66 7.85 2.58
C GLU A 72 -11.42 7.12 2.02
N THR A 73 -10.75 6.33 2.84
CA THR A 73 -9.65 5.48 2.40
C THR A 73 -10.13 4.47 1.37
N GLN A 74 -11.28 3.81 1.62
CA GLN A 74 -11.86 2.85 0.68
C GLN A 74 -12.24 3.48 -0.67
N LYS A 75 -12.82 4.67 -0.66
CA LYS A 75 -13.10 5.45 -1.89
C LYS A 75 -11.82 5.83 -2.62
N GLY A 76 -10.78 6.24 -1.88
CA GLY A 76 -9.49 6.59 -2.46
C GLY A 76 -8.86 5.43 -3.24
N VAL A 77 -8.87 4.21 -2.69
CA VAL A 77 -8.42 2.99 -3.39
C VAL A 77 -9.20 2.81 -4.71
N ALA A 78 -10.53 2.92 -4.66
CA ALA A 78 -11.36 2.74 -5.86
C ALA A 78 -11.10 3.83 -6.92
N VAL A 79 -10.79 5.06 -6.52
CA VAL A 79 -10.41 6.15 -7.44
C VAL A 79 -9.04 5.87 -8.06
N ALA A 80 -8.06 5.42 -7.28
CA ALA A 80 -6.73 5.10 -7.77
C ALA A 80 -6.75 3.95 -8.80
N GLU A 81 -7.57 2.93 -8.58
CA GLU A 81 -7.80 1.85 -9.54
C GLU A 81 -8.37 2.39 -10.87
N LYS A 82 -9.42 3.21 -10.80
CA LYS A 82 -10.04 3.83 -11.98
C LYS A 82 -9.06 4.76 -12.71
N TRP A 83 -8.20 5.46 -11.98
CA TRP A 83 -7.18 6.29 -12.59
C TRP A 83 -6.16 5.46 -13.37
N LEU A 84 -5.72 4.32 -12.83
CA LEU A 84 -4.84 3.38 -13.52
C LEU A 84 -5.47 2.74 -14.77
N ASP A 85 -6.80 2.64 -14.79
CA ASP A 85 -7.56 2.14 -15.95
C ASP A 85 -7.88 3.25 -16.97
N GLY A 86 -7.54 4.50 -16.65
CA GLY A 86 -7.82 5.67 -17.50
C GLY A 86 -9.25 6.18 -17.43
N ASP A 87 -10.05 5.69 -16.49
CA ASP A 87 -11.47 6.03 -16.35
C ASP A 87 -11.71 7.39 -15.69
N VAL A 88 -10.72 7.88 -14.94
CA VAL A 88 -10.80 9.19 -14.27
C VAL A 88 -9.51 10.00 -14.48
N PRO A 89 -9.59 11.34 -14.49
CA PRO A 89 -8.42 12.19 -14.66
C PRO A 89 -7.54 12.23 -13.40
N SER A 90 -6.28 12.66 -13.55
CA SER A 90 -5.32 12.82 -12.43
C SER A 90 -5.83 13.79 -11.35
N SER A 91 -6.70 14.75 -11.70
CA SER A 91 -7.32 15.62 -10.70
C SER A 91 -8.17 14.86 -9.70
N ALA A 92 -8.85 13.78 -10.11
CA ALA A 92 -9.62 12.95 -9.20
C ALA A 92 -8.73 12.25 -8.16
N LEU A 93 -7.52 11.82 -8.56
CA LEU A 93 -6.54 11.25 -7.63
C LEU A 93 -6.00 12.31 -6.67
N ASN A 94 -5.71 13.52 -7.17
CA ASN A 94 -5.28 14.65 -6.34
C ASN A 94 -6.34 15.06 -5.31
N ASP A 95 -7.62 15.07 -5.72
CA ASP A 95 -8.72 15.40 -4.82
C ASP A 95 -8.85 14.34 -3.71
N CYS A 96 -8.50 13.08 -3.99
CA CYS A 96 -8.49 11.99 -2.99
C CYS A 96 -7.38 12.16 -1.95
N ASP A 97 -6.22 12.71 -2.31
CA ASP A 97 -5.07 12.87 -1.42
C ASP A 97 -5.46 13.53 -0.10
N TYR A 98 -6.18 14.65 -0.20
CA TYR A 98 -6.59 15.43 0.98
C TYR A 98 -7.47 14.60 1.95
N TYR A 99 -8.39 13.80 1.43
CA TYR A 99 -9.31 13.00 2.26
C TYR A 99 -8.61 11.77 2.84
N VAL A 100 -7.80 11.08 2.04
CA VAL A 100 -7.11 9.86 2.46
C VAL A 100 -5.98 10.18 3.44
N GLU A 101 -5.21 11.25 3.20
CA GLU A 101 -4.25 11.78 4.16
C GLU A 101 -4.97 12.17 5.46
N GLY A 102 -6.10 12.90 5.34
CA GLY A 102 -6.92 13.30 6.47
C GLY A 102 -7.47 12.12 7.28
N ALA A 103 -7.85 11.02 6.63
CA ALA A 103 -8.28 9.79 7.29
C ALA A 103 -7.12 9.13 8.05
N ALA A 104 -5.95 8.98 7.42
CA ALA A 104 -4.76 8.42 8.07
C ALA A 104 -4.31 9.25 9.28
N PHE A 105 -4.22 10.57 9.14
CA PHE A 105 -3.91 11.48 10.26
C PHE A 105 -5.04 11.55 11.29
N GLY A 106 -6.27 11.31 10.89
CA GLY A 106 -7.43 11.28 11.78
C GLY A 106 -7.28 10.26 12.88
N ILE A 107 -6.69 9.11 12.58
CA ILE A 107 -6.44 8.06 13.57
C ILE A 107 -5.54 8.57 14.70
N ASP A 108 -4.51 9.35 14.38
CA ASP A 108 -3.56 9.88 15.37
C ASP A 108 -4.06 11.14 16.09
N TYR A 109 -4.84 12.00 15.40
CA TYR A 109 -5.00 13.39 15.89
C TYR A 109 -6.43 13.92 15.91
N LYS A 110 -7.39 13.32 15.20
CA LYS A 110 -8.71 13.95 14.96
C LYS A 110 -9.93 13.09 15.20
N SER A 111 -9.81 11.77 15.22
CA SER A 111 -10.96 10.89 15.43
C SER A 111 -11.51 11.06 16.82
N SER A 112 -12.85 11.06 16.95
CA SER A 112 -13.46 11.00 18.26
C SER A 112 -13.08 9.67 18.94
N PRO A 113 -12.91 9.65 20.26
CA PRO A 113 -12.63 8.40 20.99
C PRO A 113 -13.62 7.27 20.66
N ASP A 114 -14.91 7.60 20.48
CA ASP A 114 -15.94 6.63 20.17
C ASP A 114 -15.77 6.04 18.74
N GLU A 115 -15.39 6.85 17.80
CA GLU A 115 -15.14 6.41 16.42
C GLU A 115 -13.90 5.52 16.35
N LEU A 116 -12.81 5.94 16.95
CA LEU A 116 -11.58 5.15 17.05
C LEU A 116 -11.81 3.81 17.74
N ASN A 117 -12.53 3.80 18.88
CA ASN A 117 -12.87 2.57 19.59
C ASN A 117 -13.74 1.64 18.76
N ARG A 118 -14.65 2.18 17.94
CA ARG A 118 -15.46 1.38 17.01
C ARG A 118 -14.59 0.70 15.96
N TRP A 119 -13.64 1.41 15.35
CA TRP A 119 -12.71 0.85 14.36
C TRP A 119 -11.80 -0.22 14.98
N ILE A 120 -11.22 0.06 16.15
CA ILE A 120 -10.41 -0.93 16.91
C ILE A 120 -11.23 -2.18 17.19
N SER A 121 -12.47 -2.03 17.68
CA SER A 121 -13.36 -3.16 17.95
C SER A 121 -13.70 -3.98 16.71
N THR A 122 -13.78 -3.33 15.54
CA THR A 122 -13.97 -4.06 14.26
C THR A 122 -12.75 -4.93 13.94
N ILE A 123 -11.53 -4.42 14.17
CA ILE A 123 -10.30 -5.17 13.96
C ILE A 123 -10.16 -6.29 15.00
N ASP A 124 -10.49 -6.03 16.26
CA ASP A 124 -10.47 -7.04 17.33
C ASP A 124 -11.40 -8.22 17.04
N ALA A 125 -12.49 -7.97 16.33
CA ALA A 125 -13.46 -8.99 15.94
C ALA A 125 -13.01 -9.87 14.77
N ILE A 126 -11.94 -9.50 14.05
CA ILE A 126 -11.40 -10.29 12.93
C ILE A 126 -10.84 -11.61 13.48
N PRO A 127 -11.30 -12.77 12.96
CA PRO A 127 -10.75 -14.08 13.34
C PRO A 127 -9.23 -14.13 13.09
N GLU A 128 -8.51 -14.79 14.00
CA GLU A 128 -7.04 -14.90 13.90
C GLU A 128 -6.59 -15.48 12.55
N SER A 129 -7.27 -16.49 12.03
CA SER A 129 -6.95 -17.10 10.71
C SER A 129 -7.11 -16.10 9.55
N GLU A 130 -8.12 -15.23 9.61
CA GLU A 130 -8.36 -14.22 8.59
C GLU A 130 -7.31 -13.10 8.69
N LEU A 131 -7.01 -12.65 9.92
CA LEU A 131 -5.96 -11.65 10.15
C LEU A 131 -4.60 -12.16 9.65
N ARG A 132 -4.25 -13.43 9.93
CA ARG A 132 -3.02 -14.06 9.44
C ARG A 132 -2.93 -14.11 7.93
N ALA A 133 -4.04 -14.34 7.24
CA ALA A 133 -4.07 -14.32 5.78
C ALA A 133 -3.79 -12.93 5.18
N MET A 134 -4.05 -11.86 5.95
CA MET A 134 -3.78 -10.49 5.53
C MET A 134 -2.33 -10.07 5.75
N LEU A 135 -1.64 -10.65 6.73
CA LEU A 135 -0.30 -10.26 7.12
C LEU A 135 0.78 -11.10 6.40
N HIS A 136 1.97 -10.56 6.33
CA HIS A 136 3.15 -11.26 5.85
C HIS A 136 3.53 -12.40 6.81
N PRO A 137 3.92 -13.59 6.34
CA PRO A 137 4.18 -14.76 7.19
C PRO A 137 5.23 -14.56 8.30
N GLN A 138 6.17 -13.64 8.11
CA GLN A 138 7.19 -13.33 9.12
C GLN A 138 6.63 -12.66 10.38
N PHE A 139 5.45 -12.04 10.30
CA PHE A 139 4.81 -11.38 11.45
C PHE A 139 3.95 -12.41 12.21
N THR A 140 4.61 -13.19 13.08
CA THR A 140 4.00 -14.33 13.78
C THR A 140 3.17 -13.94 15.00
N GLU A 141 3.39 -12.75 15.58
CA GLU A 141 2.60 -12.23 16.69
C GLU A 141 1.42 -11.43 16.16
N ARG A 142 0.30 -11.41 16.91
CA ARG A 142 -0.83 -10.53 16.60
C ARG A 142 -0.42 -9.10 16.96
N PRO A 143 -0.37 -8.17 16.01
CA PRO A 143 -0.10 -6.77 16.31
C PRO A 143 -1.24 -6.17 17.16
N ASP A 144 -0.94 -5.11 17.90
CA ASP A 144 -1.95 -4.28 18.55
C ASP A 144 -2.91 -3.70 17.52
N SER A 145 -4.22 -3.75 17.79
CA SER A 145 -5.24 -3.38 16.81
C SER A 145 -5.23 -1.89 16.45
N TYR A 146 -4.80 -1.02 17.36
CA TYR A 146 -4.61 0.40 17.05
C TYR A 146 -3.41 0.60 16.09
N GLU A 147 -2.28 -0.03 16.39
CA GLU A 147 -1.09 0.06 15.53
C GLU A 147 -1.35 -0.56 14.16
N LEU A 148 -2.14 -1.63 14.11
CA LEU A 148 -2.53 -2.28 12.86
C LEU A 148 -3.44 -1.37 12.02
N LEU A 149 -4.46 -0.78 12.63
CA LEU A 149 -5.35 0.22 12.02
C LEU A 149 -4.55 1.39 11.44
N LYS A 150 -3.67 1.96 12.25
CA LYS A 150 -2.83 3.08 11.87
C LYS A 150 -1.91 2.72 10.70
N SER A 151 -1.18 1.62 10.81
CA SER A 151 -0.26 1.18 9.74
C SER A 151 -1.00 0.88 8.44
N ALA A 152 -2.20 0.29 8.51
CA ALA A 152 -3.01 0.00 7.32
C ALA A 152 -3.50 1.28 6.65
N ALA A 153 -3.95 2.28 7.40
CA ALA A 153 -4.40 3.56 6.85
C ALA A 153 -3.25 4.33 6.18
N TYR A 154 -2.08 4.39 6.81
CA TYR A 154 -0.89 5.01 6.21
C TYR A 154 -0.38 4.25 4.99
N PHE A 155 -0.42 2.92 5.03
CA PHE A 155 -0.10 2.11 3.84
C PHE A 155 -1.08 2.39 2.69
N ALA A 156 -2.38 2.49 2.98
CA ALA A 156 -3.36 2.79 1.94
C ALA A 156 -3.15 4.18 1.32
N HIS A 157 -2.85 5.20 2.14
CA HIS A 157 -2.46 6.52 1.64
C HIS A 157 -1.23 6.43 0.73
N TYR A 158 -0.17 5.75 1.17
CA TYR A 158 1.01 5.49 0.36
C TYR A 158 0.66 4.78 -0.96
N ALA A 159 -0.17 3.73 -0.92
CA ALA A 159 -0.56 2.96 -2.09
C ALA A 159 -1.38 3.80 -3.10
N ILE A 160 -2.33 4.60 -2.62
CA ILE A 160 -3.18 5.46 -3.45
C ILE A 160 -2.32 6.54 -4.12
N MET A 161 -1.42 7.15 -3.39
CA MET A 161 -0.58 8.24 -3.85
C MET A 161 0.78 7.77 -4.39
N TYR A 162 0.92 6.48 -4.68
CA TYR A 162 2.17 5.86 -5.13
C TYR A 162 2.92 6.65 -6.21
N PRO A 163 2.28 7.20 -7.26
CA PRO A 163 2.98 7.98 -8.27
C PRO A 163 3.61 9.27 -7.75
N ALA A 164 3.02 9.86 -6.69
CA ALA A 164 3.52 11.09 -6.07
C ALA A 164 4.60 10.82 -5.00
N MET A 165 4.56 9.65 -4.38
CA MET A 165 5.50 9.24 -3.34
C MET A 165 6.88 8.85 -3.89
N ASN A 166 7.01 8.76 -5.22
CA ASN A 166 8.23 8.42 -5.96
C ASN A 166 8.98 7.20 -5.41
N PRO A 167 8.43 6.04 -5.53
CA PRO A 167 8.96 4.84 -4.92
C PRO A 167 10.08 4.24 -5.78
N LYS A 168 11.27 4.76 -5.62
CA LYS A 168 12.50 4.14 -6.16
C LYS A 168 13.13 3.21 -5.12
N GLY A 169 12.34 2.30 -4.59
CA GLY A 169 12.84 1.37 -3.57
C GLY A 169 11.72 0.65 -2.85
N LEU A 170 12.11 -0.12 -1.84
CA LEU A 170 11.16 -0.81 -0.97
C LEU A 170 10.23 0.19 -0.27
N PRO A 171 8.96 -0.18 -0.06
CA PRO A 171 8.11 0.58 0.83
C PRO A 171 8.72 0.64 2.23
N PRO A 172 8.36 1.64 3.06
CA PRO A 172 8.81 1.75 4.44
C PRO A 172 8.62 0.44 5.23
N ASP A 173 9.54 0.11 6.13
CA ASP A 173 9.53 -1.13 6.91
C ASP A 173 8.21 -1.36 7.66
N SER A 174 7.57 -0.28 8.12
CA SER A 174 6.26 -0.35 8.77
C SER A 174 5.15 -0.94 7.89
N TYR A 175 5.35 -1.00 6.57
CA TYR A 175 4.39 -1.53 5.61
C TYR A 175 4.68 -2.97 5.19
N HIS A 176 5.89 -3.48 5.51
CA HIS A 176 6.31 -4.83 5.13
C HIS A 176 5.36 -5.91 5.63
N GLN A 177 4.71 -5.68 6.77
CA GLN A 177 3.73 -6.61 7.33
C GLN A 177 2.52 -6.89 6.42
N PHE A 178 2.23 -6.04 5.43
CA PHE A 178 1.10 -6.21 4.51
C PHE A 178 1.49 -6.81 3.16
N LEU A 179 2.77 -6.82 2.82
CA LEU A 179 3.24 -7.31 1.52
C LEU A 179 2.91 -8.78 1.33
N SER A 180 2.71 -9.19 0.09
CA SER A 180 2.27 -10.54 -0.25
C SER A 180 3.02 -11.05 -1.47
N ALA A 181 3.76 -12.15 -1.30
CA ALA A 181 4.46 -12.82 -2.37
C ALA A 181 3.52 -13.28 -3.49
N ASP A 182 2.35 -13.81 -3.13
CA ASP A 182 1.34 -14.24 -4.11
C ASP A 182 0.81 -13.08 -4.96
N LEU A 183 0.49 -11.94 -4.33
CA LEU A 183 0.07 -10.76 -5.07
C LEU A 183 1.21 -10.21 -5.94
N LEU A 184 2.44 -10.30 -5.47
CA LEU A 184 3.59 -9.87 -6.24
C LEU A 184 3.76 -10.72 -7.51
N ARG A 185 3.63 -12.05 -7.41
CA ARG A 185 3.66 -12.96 -8.58
C ARG A 185 2.56 -12.68 -9.59
N VAL A 186 1.36 -12.30 -9.13
CA VAL A 186 0.24 -11.95 -10.01
C VAL A 186 0.55 -10.70 -10.83
N HIS A 187 1.16 -9.69 -10.21
CA HIS A 187 1.41 -8.41 -10.85
C HIS A 187 2.77 -8.33 -11.56
N MET A 188 3.78 -9.03 -11.04
CA MET A 188 5.14 -9.01 -11.57
C MET A 188 5.56 -10.41 -12.00
N ARG A 189 5.87 -10.55 -13.28
CA ARG A 189 6.49 -11.77 -13.79
C ARG A 189 7.98 -11.76 -13.49
N TYR A 190 8.56 -12.93 -13.28
CA TYR A 190 10.02 -13.07 -13.24
C TYR A 190 10.62 -12.40 -14.48
N ALA A 191 11.43 -11.37 -14.26
CA ALA A 191 12.17 -10.71 -15.33
C ALA A 191 13.50 -11.46 -15.50
N ALA A 192 13.54 -12.38 -16.47
CA ALA A 192 14.75 -13.10 -16.86
C ALA A 192 15.65 -12.20 -17.70
#